data_45a59737125856716d19e3785e80a5fd
#
_entry.id   45a59737125856716d19e3785e80a5fd
#
_cell.length_a   1.000
_cell.length_b   1.000
_cell.length_c   1.000
_cell.angle_alpha   90.00
_cell.angle_beta   90.00
_cell.angle_gamma   90.00
#
_symmetry.space_group_name_H-M   'P 1'
#
loop_
_entity.id
_entity.type
_entity.pdbx_description
1 polymer ?
#
loop_
_entity_poly.entity_id
_entity_poly.type
_entity_poly.pdbx_seq_one_letter_code
_entity_poly.pdbx_strand_id
1 'polypeptide(L)'
;VEMRESQRYIIFLIITLLCGFSAYGQDENENQPYWVFFHDKEVADQASFNPAEHEFPHLSQRALDRRSLRGTITGPTYQDLPVPAIYIDEILGADVKVRTVSRWLNAVSVQASSDYIEQLDGNTIVKKTKRIHKVSKRVIKRNTRDDEVYLTDADYGESYDQNEQINAVAAHELGFTGTDIWLLMLDTGYYTDHNVFQQERIVAEYDFVQGDSTTSNQDGDPVNQHNHGTACASAAGGFVDGELRGTAYECKFLLAKTEMLNEEIEAEEDLFVAALEWGEALGADVVSSSLGYLDWYTYEDDLDGQTAITTRGIDYASSLGMVCVTAAGNEGNTGWYHIIAPADADSVISVGAVDAFNVTPSFSSHGPTADGRIKPEVLARGVATFLAGTDSTTEYISGSGTSFAAPLVAGACALLLEAHPNWTPMMVREALMMTADGNTSPDNTRGFGLIDVMAALDYDFGVVAGDVSGDDELNISDAVLLLEWVLSDAEISEVQFDVADINDDLHVDILDIVVLVEWILTL
;
A
#
# COMPACT_ATOMS: atom_id res chain seq x y z
N VAL A 1 -67.12 -24.99 1.35
CA VAL A 1 -66.53 -24.58 0.08
C VAL A 1 -65.18 -25.24 -0.01
N GLU A 2 -65.07 -26.31 -0.79
CA GLU A 2 -63.83 -27.04 -1.00
C GLU A 2 -62.85 -26.14 -1.79
N MET A 3 -61.70 -25.84 -1.20
CA MET A 3 -60.58 -25.17 -1.85
C MET A 3 -59.97 -26.12 -2.90
N ARG A 4 -59.74 -25.64 -4.13
CA ARG A 4 -59.06 -26.38 -5.19
C ARG A 4 -57.65 -26.75 -4.79
N GLU A 5 -57.17 -27.92 -5.19
CA GLU A 5 -55.81 -28.43 -4.87
C GLU A 5 -54.69 -27.42 -5.19
N SER A 6 -54.82 -26.61 -6.24
CA SER A 6 -53.88 -25.55 -6.58
C SER A 6 -53.74 -24.44 -5.54
N GLN A 7 -54.81 -24.17 -4.77
CA GLN A 7 -54.76 -23.18 -3.67
C GLN A 7 -54.11 -23.75 -2.42
N ARG A 8 -54.16 -25.07 -2.20
CA ARG A 8 -53.42 -25.73 -1.12
C ARG A 8 -51.91 -25.76 -1.38
N TYR A 9 -51.49 -25.93 -2.64
CA TYR A 9 -50.07 -25.86 -3.01
C TYR A 9 -49.49 -24.45 -2.85
N ILE A 10 -50.22 -23.40 -3.20
CA ILE A 10 -49.79 -22.00 -3.04
C ILE A 10 -49.70 -21.64 -1.54
N ILE A 11 -50.63 -22.05 -0.71
CA ILE A 11 -50.59 -21.81 0.74
C ILE A 11 -49.44 -22.62 1.39
N PHE A 12 -49.17 -23.84 0.92
CA PHE A 12 -48.04 -24.64 1.41
C PHE A 12 -46.68 -24.03 0.98
N LEU A 13 -46.60 -23.48 -0.24
CA LEU A 13 -45.40 -22.78 -0.73
C LEU A 13 -45.16 -21.47 0.02
N ILE A 14 -46.22 -20.71 0.34
CA ILE A 14 -46.12 -19.47 1.11
C ILE A 14 -45.75 -19.73 2.57
N ILE A 15 -46.29 -20.82 3.17
CA ILE A 15 -45.91 -21.22 4.54
C ILE A 15 -44.48 -21.77 4.58
N THR A 16 -44.02 -22.48 3.54
CA THR A 16 -42.62 -22.95 3.47
C THR A 16 -41.65 -21.79 3.17
N LEU A 17 -42.08 -20.76 2.42
CA LEU A 17 -41.29 -19.52 2.22
C LEU A 17 -41.28 -18.63 3.48
N LEU A 18 -42.35 -18.62 4.28
CA LEU A 18 -42.43 -17.88 5.55
C LEU A 18 -41.76 -18.62 6.74
N CYS A 19 -41.62 -19.95 6.65
CA CYS A 19 -40.82 -20.72 7.62
C CYS A 19 -39.34 -20.86 7.21
N GLY A 20 -38.96 -20.47 5.98
CA GLY A 20 -37.58 -20.48 5.49
C GLY A 20 -36.82 -19.19 5.78
N PHE A 21 -37.50 -18.12 6.19
CA PHE A 21 -36.88 -16.97 6.85
C PHE A 21 -36.92 -17.17 8.37
N SER A 22 -36.34 -18.26 8.88
CA SER A 22 -35.68 -18.17 10.15
C SER A 22 -34.57 -17.13 9.95
N ALA A 23 -34.79 -15.93 10.46
CA ALA A 23 -33.71 -15.05 10.78
C ALA A 23 -32.64 -15.93 11.46
N TYR A 24 -31.50 -16.11 10.83
CA TYR A 24 -30.27 -16.33 11.53
C TYR A 24 -30.13 -15.07 12.40
N GLY A 25 -30.77 -15.08 13.54
CA GLY A 25 -30.34 -14.28 14.68
C GLY A 25 -28.91 -14.77 14.91
N GLN A 26 -27.93 -14.00 14.52
CA GLN A 26 -26.60 -14.16 15.07
C GLN A 26 -26.82 -14.15 16.58
N ASP A 27 -26.35 -15.20 17.23
CA ASP A 27 -26.42 -15.32 18.68
C ASP A 27 -25.61 -14.12 19.19
N GLU A 28 -26.26 -13.10 19.77
CA GLU A 28 -25.64 -11.86 20.23
C GLU A 28 -24.54 -12.12 21.28
N ASN A 29 -24.39 -13.35 21.72
CA ASN A 29 -23.40 -13.88 22.64
C ASN A 29 -22.19 -14.57 21.97
N GLU A 30 -22.11 -14.71 20.65
CA GLU A 30 -20.89 -15.18 20.00
C GLU A 30 -19.80 -14.09 20.07
N ASN A 31 -18.57 -14.49 20.38
CA ASN A 31 -17.44 -13.59 20.37
C ASN A 31 -17.23 -13.02 18.97
N GLN A 32 -17.23 -11.70 18.86
CA GLN A 32 -17.02 -10.94 17.63
C GLN A 32 -15.70 -10.17 17.70
N PRO A 33 -15.09 -9.79 16.57
CA PRO A 33 -13.88 -8.98 16.57
C PRO A 33 -14.19 -7.50 16.85
N TYR A 34 -13.35 -6.87 17.66
CA TYR A 34 -13.43 -5.44 18.01
C TYR A 34 -12.05 -4.82 18.11
N TRP A 35 -11.92 -3.57 17.64
CA TRP A 35 -10.84 -2.69 18.02
C TRP A 35 -11.12 -2.05 19.39
N VAL A 36 -10.12 -2.05 20.27
CA VAL A 36 -10.09 -1.31 21.53
C VAL A 36 -8.95 -0.29 21.46
N PHE A 37 -9.28 0.99 21.36
CA PHE A 37 -8.32 2.09 21.26
C PHE A 37 -8.04 2.64 22.67
N PHE A 38 -6.78 2.96 22.95
CA PHE A 38 -6.38 3.53 24.23
C PHE A 38 -6.21 5.05 24.15
N HIS A 39 -6.30 5.72 25.31
CA HIS A 39 -6.14 7.17 25.39
C HIS A 39 -4.68 7.60 25.16
N ASP A 40 -3.73 6.88 25.75
CA ASP A 40 -2.31 7.18 25.75
C ASP A 40 -1.48 5.88 25.74
N LYS A 41 -0.16 6.02 25.93
CA LYS A 41 0.82 4.92 25.99
C LYS A 41 1.65 4.98 27.27
N GLU A 42 1.04 5.32 28.42
CA GLU A 42 1.73 5.73 29.67
C GLU A 42 2.56 7.01 29.52
N VAL A 43 2.65 7.56 28.33
CA VAL A 43 3.10 8.92 28.02
C VAL A 43 1.85 9.69 27.58
N ALA A 44 1.55 10.80 28.25
CA ALA A 44 0.25 11.46 28.20
C ALA A 44 -0.19 11.85 26.77
N ASP A 45 0.78 12.32 25.97
CA ASP A 45 0.52 12.71 24.57
C ASP A 45 1.84 12.84 23.78
N GLN A 46 1.71 13.08 22.49
CA GLN A 46 2.84 13.29 21.59
C GLN A 46 3.70 14.50 21.97
N ALA A 47 3.10 15.56 22.56
CA ALA A 47 3.84 16.76 22.97
C ALA A 47 4.73 16.49 24.20
N SER A 48 4.39 15.50 25.01
CA SER A 48 5.16 15.05 26.19
C SER A 48 6.18 13.96 25.86
N PHE A 49 6.19 13.47 24.63
CA PHE A 49 7.07 12.40 24.19
C PHE A 49 8.50 12.91 23.99
N ASN A 50 9.48 12.21 24.60
CA ASN A 50 10.91 12.43 24.39
C ASN A 50 11.57 11.12 23.95
N PRO A 51 11.99 10.99 22.68
CA PRO A 51 12.56 9.74 22.18
C PRO A 51 13.82 9.30 22.93
N ALA A 52 14.58 10.23 23.53
CA ALA A 52 15.79 9.91 24.30
C ALA A 52 15.51 9.16 25.61
N GLU A 53 14.27 9.11 26.06
CA GLU A 53 13.84 8.43 27.29
C GLU A 53 13.32 7.01 27.05
N HIS A 54 13.29 6.57 25.79
CA HIS A 54 12.70 5.29 25.36
C HIS A 54 13.67 4.48 24.50
N GLU A 55 13.46 3.16 24.45
CA GLU A 55 14.17 2.25 23.57
C GLU A 55 13.21 1.71 22.50
N PHE A 56 13.71 1.57 21.28
CA PHE A 56 12.94 1.12 20.12
C PHE A 56 13.61 -0.11 19.46
N PRO A 57 13.74 -1.24 20.18
CA PRO A 57 14.49 -2.40 19.69
C PRO A 57 13.88 -3.08 18.47
N HIS A 58 12.63 -2.76 18.15
CA HIS A 58 11.92 -3.25 16.96
C HIS A 58 12.23 -2.47 15.68
N LEU A 59 12.75 -1.23 15.81
CA LEU A 59 13.17 -0.43 14.65
C LEU A 59 14.59 -0.84 14.22
N SER A 60 14.74 -1.28 12.99
CA SER A 60 16.05 -1.55 12.41
C SER A 60 16.80 -0.23 12.12
N GLN A 61 18.13 -0.30 12.02
CA GLN A 61 18.92 0.85 11.59
C GLN A 61 18.51 1.29 10.19
N ARG A 62 18.22 0.33 9.28
CA ARG A 62 17.73 0.63 7.93
C ARG A 62 16.42 1.44 7.94
N ALA A 63 15.48 1.14 8.84
CA ALA A 63 14.25 1.91 8.99
C ALA A 63 14.54 3.36 9.41
N LEU A 64 15.44 3.54 10.38
CA LEU A 64 15.84 4.87 10.85
C LEU A 64 16.58 5.66 9.75
N ASP A 65 17.49 5.01 9.03
CA ASP A 65 18.22 5.61 7.90
C ASP A 65 17.25 6.05 6.79
N ARG A 66 16.28 5.20 6.42
CA ARG A 66 15.25 5.55 5.45
C ARG A 66 14.39 6.73 5.93
N ARG A 67 13.93 6.73 7.19
CA ARG A 67 13.17 7.85 7.75
C ARG A 67 13.95 9.15 7.66
N SER A 68 15.24 9.11 8.01
CA SER A 68 16.14 10.27 7.94
C SER A 68 16.33 10.76 6.51
N LEU A 69 16.38 9.83 5.56
CA LEU A 69 16.67 10.14 4.15
C LEU A 69 15.45 10.67 3.40
N ARG A 70 14.26 10.08 3.63
CA ARG A 70 13.06 10.27 2.79
C ARG A 70 11.79 10.58 3.56
N GLY A 71 11.78 10.41 4.88
CA GLY A 71 10.60 10.62 5.69
C GLY A 71 10.38 12.09 6.02
N THR A 72 9.14 12.51 6.12
CA THR A 72 8.79 13.77 6.80
C THR A 72 8.95 13.65 8.32
N ILE A 73 9.09 12.41 8.80
CA ILE A 73 9.34 12.06 10.19
C ILE A 73 10.68 11.32 10.25
N THR A 74 11.71 11.96 10.78
CA THR A 74 13.11 11.52 10.66
C THR A 74 13.61 10.59 11.75
N GLY A 75 12.87 10.39 12.84
CA GLY A 75 13.31 9.57 13.96
C GLY A 75 12.20 8.74 14.59
N PRO A 76 12.45 8.11 15.75
CA PRO A 76 11.40 7.46 16.52
C PRO A 76 10.33 8.44 16.99
N THR A 77 9.08 8.03 16.94
CA THR A 77 7.90 8.84 17.25
C THR A 77 7.14 8.28 18.46
N TYR A 78 6.17 9.03 18.94
CA TYR A 78 5.21 8.55 19.93
C TYR A 78 4.47 7.28 19.45
N GLN A 79 4.18 7.18 18.14
CA GLN A 79 3.53 6.03 17.55
C GLN A 79 4.40 4.76 17.59
N ASP A 80 5.72 4.91 17.64
CA ASP A 80 6.63 3.76 17.77
C ASP A 80 6.67 3.17 19.19
N LEU A 81 6.17 3.89 20.20
CA LEU A 81 5.99 3.31 21.52
C LEU A 81 5.04 2.11 21.45
N PRO A 82 5.37 1.00 22.11
CA PRO A 82 4.44 -0.13 22.18
C PRO A 82 3.15 0.27 22.90
N VAL A 83 2.06 -0.42 22.62
CA VAL A 83 0.88 -0.38 23.49
C VAL A 83 1.28 -0.97 24.85
N PRO A 84 1.02 -0.28 25.97
CA PRO A 84 1.45 -0.76 27.28
C PRO A 84 0.85 -2.14 27.60
N ALA A 85 1.69 -3.10 27.99
CA ALA A 85 1.24 -4.45 28.32
C ALA A 85 0.20 -4.44 29.45
N ILE A 86 0.33 -3.54 30.41
CA ILE A 86 -0.63 -3.39 31.50
C ILE A 86 -2.03 -2.99 30.99
N TYR A 87 -2.13 -2.22 29.90
CA TYR A 87 -3.43 -1.87 29.31
C TYR A 87 -4.07 -3.08 28.63
N ILE A 88 -3.26 -3.88 27.93
CA ILE A 88 -3.71 -5.13 27.33
C ILE A 88 -4.17 -6.10 28.43
N ASP A 89 -3.39 -6.28 29.49
CA ASP A 89 -3.72 -7.14 30.62
C ASP A 89 -5.01 -6.70 31.34
N GLU A 90 -5.25 -5.38 31.46
CA GLU A 90 -6.44 -4.82 32.11
C GLU A 90 -7.72 -5.10 31.32
N ILE A 91 -7.63 -5.10 29.99
CA ILE A 91 -8.80 -5.38 29.13
C ILE A 91 -8.95 -6.87 28.80
N LEU A 92 -8.07 -7.78 29.28
CA LEU A 92 -8.22 -9.22 29.04
C LEU A 92 -9.12 -9.84 30.08
N GLY A 93 -10.36 -10.16 29.67
CA GLY A 93 -11.26 -11.06 30.43
C GLY A 93 -10.99 -12.51 30.12
N ALA A 94 -11.68 -13.42 30.84
CA ALA A 94 -11.48 -14.86 30.71
C ALA A 94 -11.76 -15.42 29.30
N ASP A 95 -12.62 -14.75 28.53
CA ASP A 95 -13.11 -15.18 27.22
C ASP A 95 -12.68 -14.21 26.09
N VAL A 96 -11.72 -13.31 26.37
CA VAL A 96 -11.20 -12.34 25.39
C VAL A 96 -9.89 -12.87 24.79
N LYS A 97 -9.82 -12.91 23.47
CA LYS A 97 -8.62 -13.31 22.75
C LYS A 97 -8.06 -12.11 21.98
N VAL A 98 -6.80 -11.76 22.23
CA VAL A 98 -6.09 -10.79 21.40
C VAL A 98 -5.87 -11.38 20.00
N ARG A 99 -6.12 -10.59 18.98
CA ARG A 99 -5.86 -10.89 17.56
C ARG A 99 -4.58 -10.23 17.11
N THR A 100 -4.51 -8.89 17.21
CA THR A 100 -3.31 -8.12 16.91
C THR A 100 -3.20 -6.89 17.80
N VAL A 101 -2.00 -6.32 17.84
CA VAL A 101 -1.70 -5.08 18.58
C VAL A 101 -1.07 -4.10 17.59
N SER A 102 -1.68 -2.92 17.43
CA SER A 102 -1.14 -1.86 16.60
C SER A 102 -0.60 -0.73 17.45
N ARG A 103 0.70 -0.51 17.36
CA ARG A 103 1.35 0.64 18.00
C ARG A 103 0.97 1.95 17.30
N TRP A 104 0.81 1.96 15.98
CA TRP A 104 0.45 3.17 15.24
C TRP A 104 -0.95 3.67 15.57
N LEU A 105 -1.89 2.76 15.69
CA LEU A 105 -3.28 3.07 16.07
C LEU A 105 -3.47 3.28 17.57
N ASN A 106 -2.47 2.89 18.40
CA ASN A 106 -2.59 2.79 19.85
C ASN A 106 -3.80 1.97 20.28
N ALA A 107 -3.90 0.77 19.76
CA ALA A 107 -5.07 -0.08 19.87
C ALA A 107 -4.71 -1.56 19.90
N VAL A 108 -5.67 -2.38 20.35
CA VAL A 108 -5.62 -3.83 20.24
C VAL A 108 -6.90 -4.34 19.58
N SER A 109 -6.76 -5.27 18.65
CA SER A 109 -7.88 -6.01 18.08
C SER A 109 -8.13 -7.26 18.91
N VAL A 110 -9.36 -7.46 19.34
CA VAL A 110 -9.76 -8.55 20.24
C VAL A 110 -10.98 -9.28 19.73
N GLN A 111 -11.05 -10.58 20.03
CA GLN A 111 -12.28 -11.39 19.90
C GLN A 111 -12.99 -11.42 21.24
N ALA A 112 -14.20 -10.85 21.33
CA ALA A 112 -14.95 -10.72 22.57
C ALA A 112 -16.46 -10.69 22.34
N SER A 113 -17.28 -10.92 23.37
CA SER A 113 -18.72 -10.71 23.31
C SER A 113 -19.08 -9.21 23.35
N SER A 114 -20.22 -8.85 22.75
CA SER A 114 -20.74 -7.46 22.80
C SER A 114 -20.93 -6.99 24.24
N ASP A 115 -21.46 -7.84 25.11
CA ASP A 115 -21.69 -7.52 26.52
C ASP A 115 -20.38 -7.21 27.27
N TYR A 116 -19.28 -7.86 26.86
CA TYR A 116 -17.95 -7.57 27.42
C TYR A 116 -17.42 -6.23 26.95
N ILE A 117 -17.57 -5.95 25.67
CA ILE A 117 -17.11 -4.68 25.07
C ILE A 117 -17.87 -3.50 25.68
N GLU A 118 -19.19 -3.61 25.91
CA GLU A 118 -19.98 -2.58 26.60
C GLU A 118 -19.48 -2.30 28.02
N GLN A 119 -18.90 -3.30 28.71
CA GLN A 119 -18.31 -3.09 30.04
C GLN A 119 -17.01 -2.28 30.00
N LEU A 120 -16.34 -2.20 28.84
CA LEU A 120 -15.17 -1.35 28.64
C LEU A 120 -15.54 0.12 28.45
N ASP A 121 -16.81 0.43 28.15
CA ASP A 121 -17.29 1.80 28.08
C ASP A 121 -17.19 2.45 29.47
N GLY A 122 -16.42 3.53 29.55
CA GLY A 122 -16.12 4.23 30.80
C GLY A 122 -14.89 3.69 31.54
N ASN A 123 -14.19 2.68 31.02
CA ASN A 123 -12.85 2.33 31.50
C ASN A 123 -11.89 3.50 31.24
N THR A 124 -11.06 3.82 32.25
CA THR A 124 -10.23 5.04 32.21
C THR A 124 -9.09 5.00 31.20
N ILE A 125 -8.66 3.83 30.76
CA ILE A 125 -7.60 3.66 29.76
C ILE A 125 -8.16 3.50 28.32
N VAL A 126 -9.44 3.13 28.18
CA VAL A 126 -10.08 2.91 26.87
C VAL A 126 -10.66 4.21 26.35
N LYS A 127 -10.21 4.63 25.17
CA LYS A 127 -10.67 5.82 24.47
C LYS A 127 -12.00 5.58 23.74
N LYS A 128 -12.08 4.47 23.04
CA LYS A 128 -13.27 4.00 22.29
C LYS A 128 -13.12 2.54 21.92
N THR A 129 -14.23 1.90 21.63
CA THR A 129 -14.28 0.61 20.97
C THR A 129 -14.91 0.75 19.58
N LYS A 130 -14.55 -0.12 18.63
CA LYS A 130 -15.14 -0.19 17.29
C LYS A 130 -15.37 -1.66 16.95
N ARG A 131 -16.60 -2.05 16.59
CA ARG A 131 -16.89 -3.39 16.10
C ARG A 131 -16.26 -3.58 14.73
N ILE A 132 -15.74 -4.77 14.48
CA ILE A 132 -15.21 -5.24 13.20
C ILE A 132 -16.27 -6.17 12.59
N HIS A 133 -16.74 -5.90 11.38
CA HIS A 133 -17.83 -6.64 10.74
C HIS A 133 -17.31 -7.85 9.96
N LYS A 134 -18.17 -8.84 9.75
CA LYS A 134 -17.88 -10.05 8.98
C LYS A 134 -18.83 -10.14 7.79
N VAL A 135 -18.29 -10.21 6.56
CA VAL A 135 -19.07 -10.34 5.32
C VAL A 135 -18.61 -11.56 4.53
N SER A 136 -19.50 -12.18 3.76
CA SER A 136 -19.18 -13.38 2.97
C SER A 136 -18.59 -12.97 1.61
N LYS A 137 -17.44 -13.54 1.28
CA LYS A 137 -16.66 -13.25 0.06
C LYS A 137 -17.41 -13.53 -1.25
N ARG A 138 -17.36 -12.57 -2.20
CA ARG A 138 -17.79 -12.78 -3.59
C ARG A 138 -16.63 -13.39 -4.38
N VAL A 139 -16.83 -14.60 -4.92
CA VAL A 139 -15.83 -15.27 -5.77
C VAL A 139 -15.78 -14.55 -7.13
N ILE A 140 -14.66 -13.89 -7.42
CA ILE A 140 -14.37 -13.32 -8.74
C ILE A 140 -13.96 -14.46 -9.67
N LYS A 141 -14.73 -14.64 -10.78
CA LYS A 141 -14.39 -15.63 -11.80
C LYS A 141 -13.24 -15.13 -12.67
N ARG A 142 -12.15 -15.89 -12.70
CA ARG A 142 -11.05 -15.72 -13.66
C ARG A 142 -11.57 -15.99 -15.09
N ASN A 143 -11.37 -15.04 -16.01
CA ASN A 143 -11.52 -15.27 -17.44
C ASN A 143 -10.13 -15.56 -18.02
N THR A 144 -9.86 -16.81 -18.33
CA THR A 144 -8.75 -17.22 -19.19
C THR A 144 -9.15 -16.98 -20.63
N ARG A 145 -8.37 -16.21 -21.38
CA ARG A 145 -8.44 -16.12 -22.84
C ARG A 145 -7.11 -16.64 -23.40
N ASP A 146 -7.25 -17.60 -24.30
CA ASP A 146 -6.13 -18.20 -25.03
C ASP A 146 -5.70 -17.31 -26.21
N ASP A 147 -4.37 -17.24 -26.42
CA ASP A 147 -3.60 -17.04 -27.63
C ASP A 147 -3.67 -15.70 -28.37
N GLU A 148 -2.68 -14.85 -28.08
CA GLU A 148 -2.03 -14.00 -29.08
C GLU A 148 -0.51 -14.20 -29.02
N VAL A 149 0.13 -14.40 -30.19
CA VAL A 149 1.57 -14.61 -30.33
C VAL A 149 2.26 -13.24 -30.30
N TYR A 150 3.01 -12.95 -29.25
CA TYR A 150 3.81 -11.74 -29.13
C TYR A 150 5.28 -12.04 -29.45
N LEU A 151 5.97 -11.05 -30.05
CA LEU A 151 7.42 -11.07 -30.20
C LEU A 151 8.03 -10.71 -28.84
N THR A 152 8.72 -11.65 -28.20
CA THR A 152 9.34 -11.47 -26.88
C THR A 152 10.83 -11.25 -27.03
N ASP A 153 11.43 -10.36 -26.17
CA ASP A 153 12.88 -10.30 -26.03
C ASP A 153 13.39 -11.58 -25.36
N ALA A 154 14.52 -12.10 -25.84
CA ALA A 154 15.06 -13.37 -25.39
C ALA A 154 15.41 -13.40 -23.88
N ASP A 155 15.61 -12.23 -23.26
CA ASP A 155 16.00 -12.11 -21.85
C ASP A 155 14.79 -12.04 -20.90
N TYR A 156 13.61 -11.61 -21.38
CA TYR A 156 12.41 -11.36 -20.59
C TYR A 156 11.33 -12.44 -20.74
N GLY A 157 11.40 -13.26 -21.81
CA GLY A 157 10.29 -14.12 -22.16
C GLY A 157 9.01 -13.30 -22.43
N GLU A 158 7.85 -13.85 -22.07
CA GLU A 158 6.55 -13.20 -22.31
C GLU A 158 6.28 -11.98 -21.39
N SER A 159 7.15 -11.71 -20.40
CA SER A 159 7.04 -10.51 -19.56
C SER A 159 7.63 -9.24 -20.22
N TYR A 160 8.21 -9.35 -21.42
CA TYR A 160 8.80 -8.22 -22.15
C TYR A 160 7.78 -7.10 -22.36
N ASP A 161 6.64 -7.41 -22.96
CA ASP A 161 5.67 -6.43 -23.39
C ASP A 161 5.10 -5.56 -22.25
N GLN A 162 4.93 -6.13 -21.06
CA GLN A 162 4.41 -5.39 -19.91
C GLN A 162 5.44 -4.42 -19.32
N ASN A 163 6.73 -4.75 -19.39
CA ASN A 163 7.83 -3.89 -18.96
C ASN A 163 8.16 -2.82 -20.02
N GLU A 164 8.14 -3.20 -21.31
CA GLU A 164 8.34 -2.26 -22.41
C GLU A 164 7.23 -1.21 -22.47
N GLN A 165 5.98 -1.60 -22.20
CA GLN A 165 4.83 -0.70 -22.22
C GLN A 165 4.95 0.48 -21.25
N ILE A 166 5.70 0.32 -20.17
CA ILE A 166 5.97 1.34 -19.16
C ILE A 166 7.40 1.90 -19.24
N ASN A 167 8.14 1.60 -20.32
CA ASN A 167 9.55 1.97 -20.54
C ASN A 167 10.53 1.46 -19.44
N ALA A 168 10.18 0.40 -18.71
CA ALA A 168 11.06 -0.20 -17.71
C ALA A 168 12.24 -0.95 -18.36
N VAL A 169 12.07 -1.51 -19.58
CA VAL A 169 13.15 -2.17 -20.33
C VAL A 169 14.32 -1.21 -20.57
N ALA A 170 14.03 0.02 -20.98
CA ALA A 170 15.07 1.04 -21.19
C ALA A 170 15.79 1.42 -19.87
N ALA A 171 15.08 1.47 -18.74
CA ALA A 171 15.69 1.68 -17.43
C ALA A 171 16.61 0.52 -17.03
N HIS A 172 16.22 -0.73 -17.33
CA HIS A 172 17.08 -1.90 -17.13
C HIS A 172 18.35 -1.87 -17.99
N GLU A 173 18.27 -1.37 -19.22
CA GLU A 173 19.44 -1.17 -20.09
C GLU A 173 20.42 -0.11 -19.52
N LEU A 174 19.94 0.82 -18.72
CA LEU A 174 20.77 1.78 -17.97
C LEU A 174 21.33 1.19 -16.67
N GLY A 175 20.88 -0.01 -16.28
CA GLY A 175 21.35 -0.72 -15.10
C GLY A 175 20.49 -0.54 -13.85
N PHE A 176 19.34 0.14 -13.94
CA PHE A 176 18.38 0.22 -12.84
C PHE A 176 17.51 -1.03 -12.81
N THR A 177 17.60 -1.82 -11.77
CA THR A 177 16.99 -3.16 -11.65
C THR A 177 16.23 -3.37 -10.33
N GLY A 178 16.22 -2.36 -9.45
CA GLY A 178 15.71 -2.40 -8.09
C GLY A 178 16.74 -2.90 -7.07
N THR A 179 18.03 -2.89 -7.44
CA THR A 179 19.12 -3.33 -6.56
C THR A 179 19.10 -2.56 -5.24
N ASP A 180 19.26 -3.29 -4.12
CA ASP A 180 19.24 -2.80 -2.74
C ASP A 180 17.91 -2.19 -2.24
N ILE A 181 16.87 -2.15 -3.06
CA ILE A 181 15.52 -1.75 -2.66
C ILE A 181 14.77 -2.93 -2.04
N TRP A 182 14.12 -2.69 -0.89
CA TRP A 182 13.31 -3.67 -0.18
C TRP A 182 11.83 -3.44 -0.45
N LEU A 183 11.21 -4.39 -1.13
CA LEU A 183 9.81 -4.36 -1.51
C LEU A 183 8.98 -5.21 -0.55
N LEU A 184 8.10 -4.56 0.20
CA LEU A 184 7.11 -5.20 1.05
C LEU A 184 5.89 -5.56 0.21
N MET A 185 5.56 -6.85 0.16
CA MET A 185 4.36 -7.37 -0.49
C MET A 185 3.32 -7.76 0.55
N LEU A 186 2.10 -7.22 0.49
CA LEU A 186 0.95 -7.61 1.31
C LEU A 186 -0.06 -8.32 0.42
N ASP A 187 -0.34 -9.60 0.69
CA ASP A 187 -1.24 -10.41 -0.14
C ASP A 187 -1.73 -11.68 0.59
N THR A 188 -2.32 -12.59 -0.16
CA THR A 188 -2.91 -13.87 0.30
C THR A 188 -1.88 -14.93 0.68
N GLY A 189 -0.59 -14.72 0.40
CA GLY A 189 0.50 -15.68 0.61
C GLY A 189 1.34 -15.86 -0.65
N TYR A 190 2.46 -16.62 -0.52
CA TYR A 190 3.47 -16.71 -1.59
C TYR A 190 4.00 -18.15 -1.71
N TYR A 191 4.04 -18.67 -2.93
CA TYR A 191 4.66 -19.94 -3.23
C TYR A 191 6.18 -19.75 -3.38
N THR A 192 6.88 -19.61 -2.27
CA THR A 192 8.31 -19.25 -2.22
C THR A 192 9.24 -20.29 -2.85
N ASP A 193 8.77 -21.54 -3.08
CA ASP A 193 9.49 -22.58 -3.83
C ASP A 193 9.41 -22.37 -5.36
N HIS A 194 8.59 -21.43 -5.86
CA HIS A 194 8.53 -21.13 -7.28
C HIS A 194 9.85 -20.51 -7.76
N ASN A 195 10.31 -20.88 -8.97
CA ASN A 195 11.61 -20.48 -9.51
C ASN A 195 11.77 -18.95 -9.74
N VAL A 196 10.69 -18.16 -9.74
CA VAL A 196 10.76 -16.69 -9.80
C VAL A 196 11.31 -16.06 -8.52
N PHE A 197 11.28 -16.79 -7.39
CA PHE A 197 11.86 -16.34 -6.13
C PHE A 197 13.27 -16.93 -5.98
N GLN A 198 14.29 -16.08 -5.91
CA GLN A 198 15.60 -16.48 -5.42
C GLN A 198 15.60 -16.32 -3.90
N GLN A 199 15.87 -17.41 -3.18
CA GLN A 199 15.75 -17.45 -1.71
C GLN A 199 16.61 -16.38 -1.00
N GLU A 200 17.75 -16.01 -1.58
CA GLU A 200 18.64 -14.96 -1.08
C GLU A 200 18.06 -13.55 -1.19
N ARG A 201 17.01 -13.37 -2.01
CA ARG A 201 16.29 -12.10 -2.12
C ARG A 201 15.10 -11.98 -1.18
N ILE A 202 14.67 -13.07 -0.55
CA ILE A 202 13.66 -13.04 0.51
C ILE A 202 14.35 -12.68 1.82
N VAL A 203 14.20 -11.41 2.26
CA VAL A 203 14.81 -10.92 3.50
C VAL A 203 14.10 -11.50 4.72
N ALA A 204 12.77 -11.49 4.69
CA ALA A 204 11.91 -12.06 5.72
C ALA A 204 10.52 -12.34 5.15
N GLU A 205 9.81 -13.27 5.78
CA GLU A 205 8.40 -13.54 5.54
C GLU A 205 7.65 -13.69 6.86
N TYR A 206 6.37 -13.31 6.89
CA TYR A 206 5.51 -13.49 8.05
C TYR A 206 4.05 -13.70 7.65
N ASP A 207 3.44 -14.74 8.21
CA ASP A 207 2.02 -15.04 8.10
C ASP A 207 1.27 -14.39 9.28
N PHE A 208 0.62 -13.27 9.05
CA PHE A 208 -0.18 -12.57 10.06
C PHE A 208 -1.50 -13.28 10.36
N VAL A 209 -1.96 -14.16 9.47
CA VAL A 209 -3.19 -14.95 9.64
C VAL A 209 -2.97 -16.08 10.63
N GLN A 210 -1.87 -16.84 10.50
CA GLN A 210 -1.56 -17.98 11.36
C GLN A 210 -0.55 -17.64 12.47
N GLY A 211 0.17 -16.50 12.36
CA GLY A 211 1.09 -15.99 13.36
C GLY A 211 2.46 -16.69 13.34
N ASP A 212 2.96 -17.03 12.15
CA ASP A 212 4.26 -17.68 11.98
C ASP A 212 5.05 -17.10 10.79
N SER A 213 6.15 -17.74 10.40
CA SER A 213 7.04 -17.28 9.34
C SER A 213 6.92 -18.07 8.02
N THR A 214 5.78 -18.66 7.74
CA THR A 214 5.54 -19.44 6.52
C THR A 214 4.40 -18.82 5.73
N THR A 215 4.70 -18.15 4.63
CA THR A 215 3.68 -17.50 3.78
C THR A 215 3.13 -18.38 2.67
N SER A 216 3.78 -19.52 2.40
CA SER A 216 3.24 -20.57 1.50
C SER A 216 2.04 -21.27 2.15
N ASN A 217 1.26 -21.99 1.33
CA ASN A 217 0.11 -22.77 1.83
C ASN A 217 0.48 -23.71 2.96
N GLN A 218 -0.31 -23.73 4.01
CA GLN A 218 -0.18 -24.54 5.21
C GLN A 218 -1.46 -25.37 5.45
N ASP A 219 -1.42 -26.26 6.47
CA ASP A 219 -2.60 -27.00 6.89
C ASP A 219 -3.72 -26.03 7.33
N GLY A 220 -4.88 -26.14 6.69
CA GLY A 220 -6.05 -25.29 6.92
C GLY A 220 -6.25 -24.21 5.85
N ASP A 221 -5.22 -23.90 5.05
CA ASP A 221 -5.36 -22.98 3.93
C ASP A 221 -6.15 -23.59 2.76
N PRO A 222 -6.92 -22.80 2.00
CA PRO A 222 -7.39 -23.19 0.67
C PRO A 222 -6.21 -23.56 -0.25
N VAL A 223 -6.42 -24.49 -1.15
CA VAL A 223 -5.37 -24.96 -2.07
C VAL A 223 -4.78 -23.84 -2.94
N ASN A 224 -5.54 -22.79 -3.16
CA ASN A 224 -5.18 -21.62 -3.96
C ASN A 224 -4.83 -20.37 -3.12
N GLN A 225 -4.61 -20.54 -1.80
CA GLN A 225 -4.37 -19.42 -0.88
C GLN A 225 -3.20 -18.53 -1.34
N HIS A 226 -2.05 -19.08 -1.68
CA HIS A 226 -0.86 -18.34 -2.08
C HIS A 226 -0.81 -17.91 -3.55
N ASN A 227 -1.84 -18.22 -4.37
CA ASN A 227 -1.78 -18.00 -5.82
C ASN A 227 -1.68 -16.53 -6.21
N HIS A 228 -2.53 -15.69 -5.61
CA HIS A 228 -2.63 -14.29 -5.98
C HIS A 228 -1.36 -13.52 -5.59
N GLY A 229 -0.87 -13.67 -4.36
CA GLY A 229 0.36 -13.01 -3.93
C GLY A 229 1.60 -13.47 -4.70
N THR A 230 1.69 -14.76 -5.06
CA THR A 230 2.77 -15.26 -5.94
C THR A 230 2.75 -14.56 -7.29
N ALA A 231 1.58 -14.43 -7.91
CA ALA A 231 1.41 -13.73 -9.18
C ALA A 231 1.79 -12.25 -9.08
N CYS A 232 1.32 -11.54 -8.03
CA CYS A 232 1.66 -10.14 -7.79
C CYS A 232 3.16 -9.93 -7.56
N ALA A 233 3.79 -10.73 -6.70
CA ALA A 233 5.22 -10.63 -6.43
C ALA A 233 6.07 -10.94 -7.67
N SER A 234 5.61 -11.85 -8.54
CA SER A 234 6.31 -12.14 -9.80
C SER A 234 6.32 -10.95 -10.76
N ALA A 235 5.23 -10.19 -10.84
CA ALA A 235 5.14 -8.98 -11.65
C ALA A 235 6.05 -7.85 -11.11
N ALA A 236 6.12 -7.70 -9.78
CA ALA A 236 6.94 -6.67 -9.15
C ALA A 236 8.44 -6.93 -9.30
N GLY A 237 8.89 -8.14 -8.96
CA GLY A 237 10.32 -8.42 -8.86
C GLY A 237 10.72 -9.90 -9.09
N GLY A 238 9.85 -10.73 -9.68
CA GLY A 238 10.20 -12.09 -10.06
C GLY A 238 11.34 -12.13 -11.07
N PHE A 239 12.14 -13.19 -11.06
CA PHE A 239 13.24 -13.31 -12.01
C PHE A 239 13.51 -14.77 -12.42
N VAL A 240 13.38 -15.05 -13.71
CA VAL A 240 13.90 -16.25 -14.37
C VAL A 240 14.39 -15.83 -15.75
N ASP A 241 15.69 -15.96 -15.95
CA ASP A 241 16.34 -15.53 -17.19
C ASP A 241 15.75 -16.23 -18.43
N GLY A 242 15.35 -15.42 -19.41
CA GLY A 242 14.68 -15.88 -20.63
C GLY A 242 13.22 -16.31 -20.48
N GLU A 243 12.62 -16.19 -19.27
CA GLU A 243 11.24 -16.61 -19.04
C GLU A 243 10.38 -15.51 -18.41
N LEU A 244 10.84 -14.86 -17.32
CA LEU A 244 10.13 -13.79 -16.64
C LEU A 244 11.10 -12.84 -15.94
N ARG A 245 10.92 -11.55 -16.18
CA ARG A 245 11.49 -10.47 -15.37
C ARG A 245 10.38 -9.55 -14.88
N GLY A 246 10.24 -9.42 -13.56
CA GLY A 246 9.45 -8.38 -12.93
C GLY A 246 10.11 -7.01 -13.11
N THR A 247 9.36 -5.94 -12.91
CA THR A 247 9.86 -4.57 -13.14
C THR A 247 11.09 -4.24 -12.28
N ALA A 248 11.17 -4.73 -11.04
CA ALA A 248 12.35 -4.58 -10.16
C ALA A 248 12.98 -5.95 -9.87
N TYR A 249 13.47 -6.63 -10.90
CA TYR A 249 13.86 -8.03 -10.82
C TYR A 249 15.10 -8.34 -9.95
N GLU A 250 15.79 -7.32 -9.41
CA GLU A 250 16.87 -7.49 -8.42
C GLU A 250 16.51 -6.95 -7.03
N CYS A 251 15.27 -6.49 -6.82
CA CYS A 251 14.79 -6.06 -5.50
C CYS A 251 14.83 -7.21 -4.48
N LYS A 252 14.81 -6.86 -3.20
CA LYS A 252 14.65 -7.82 -2.09
C LYS A 252 13.22 -7.79 -1.58
N PHE A 253 12.70 -8.93 -1.18
CA PHE A 253 11.33 -9.09 -0.73
C PHE A 253 11.20 -9.16 0.80
N LEU A 254 10.20 -8.48 1.32
CA LEU A 254 9.54 -8.74 2.59
C LEU A 254 8.13 -9.25 2.25
N LEU A 255 7.82 -10.50 2.61
CA LEU A 255 6.56 -11.15 2.23
C LEU A 255 5.62 -11.23 3.43
N ALA A 256 4.45 -10.61 3.34
CA ALA A 256 3.45 -10.58 4.40
C ALA A 256 2.14 -11.22 3.92
N LYS A 257 1.71 -12.33 4.54
CA LYS A 257 0.40 -12.91 4.31
C LYS A 257 -0.61 -12.29 5.27
N THR A 258 -1.55 -11.51 4.74
CA THR A 258 -2.52 -10.72 5.50
C THR A 258 -3.98 -11.08 5.21
N GLU A 259 -4.23 -11.88 4.18
CA GLU A 259 -5.54 -12.19 3.65
C GLU A 259 -5.89 -13.67 3.70
N MET A 260 -7.18 -13.97 3.88
CA MET A 260 -7.74 -15.33 3.77
C MET A 260 -8.72 -15.41 2.61
N LEU A 261 -8.48 -16.29 1.63
CA LEU A 261 -9.35 -16.42 0.46
C LEU A 261 -10.78 -16.91 0.74
N ASN A 262 -11.01 -17.56 1.86
CA ASN A 262 -12.32 -18.13 2.18
C ASN A 262 -13.25 -17.16 2.94
N GLU A 263 -12.71 -16.10 3.47
CA GLU A 263 -13.44 -15.14 4.31
C GLU A 263 -13.02 -13.72 3.91
N GLU A 264 -13.95 -12.84 3.67
CA GLU A 264 -13.75 -11.40 3.61
C GLU A 264 -14.24 -10.85 4.94
N ILE A 265 -13.32 -10.42 5.79
CA ILE A 265 -13.66 -9.93 7.11
C ILE A 265 -12.92 -8.60 7.36
N GLU A 266 -13.62 -7.61 7.90
CA GLU A 266 -13.01 -6.31 8.27
C GLU A 266 -11.76 -6.48 9.15
N ALA A 267 -11.62 -7.63 9.78
CA ALA A 267 -10.48 -7.99 10.60
C ALA A 267 -9.18 -8.25 9.81
N GLU A 268 -9.22 -8.31 8.48
CA GLU A 268 -8.02 -8.36 7.63
C GLU A 268 -7.34 -7.01 7.58
N GLU A 269 -8.06 -5.90 7.78
CA GLU A 269 -7.47 -4.56 7.88
C GLU A 269 -6.53 -4.41 9.09
N ASP A 270 -6.77 -5.12 10.20
CA ASP A 270 -5.87 -5.10 11.35
C ASP A 270 -4.55 -5.84 11.04
N LEU A 271 -4.62 -6.93 10.25
CA LEU A 271 -3.45 -7.67 9.77
C LEU A 271 -2.67 -6.85 8.74
N PHE A 272 -3.38 -6.13 7.86
CA PHE A 272 -2.79 -5.21 6.90
C PHE A 272 -1.94 -4.13 7.59
N VAL A 273 -2.50 -3.45 8.60
CA VAL A 273 -1.76 -2.42 9.36
C VAL A 273 -0.59 -3.03 10.13
N ALA A 274 -0.77 -4.21 10.74
CA ALA A 274 0.31 -4.90 11.43
C ALA A 274 1.47 -5.28 10.49
N ALA A 275 1.15 -5.66 9.24
CA ALA A 275 2.15 -5.97 8.22
C ALA A 275 2.89 -4.70 7.73
N LEU A 276 2.19 -3.57 7.58
CA LEU A 276 2.83 -2.28 7.30
C LEU A 276 3.82 -1.90 8.41
N GLU A 277 3.40 -2.00 9.67
CA GLU A 277 4.25 -1.73 10.84
C GLU A 277 5.49 -2.64 10.89
N TRP A 278 5.31 -3.92 10.56
CA TRP A 278 6.39 -4.90 10.52
C TRP A 278 7.40 -4.61 9.40
N GLY A 279 6.92 -4.37 8.18
CA GLY A 279 7.76 -4.08 7.04
C GLY A 279 8.50 -2.75 7.19
N GLU A 280 7.81 -1.73 7.72
CA GLU A 280 8.39 -0.43 8.05
C GLU A 280 9.55 -0.58 9.06
N ALA A 281 9.33 -1.29 10.15
CA ALA A 281 10.32 -1.48 11.19
C ALA A 281 11.56 -2.26 10.71
N LEU A 282 11.40 -3.15 9.72
CA LEU A 282 12.52 -3.85 9.07
C LEU A 282 13.27 -2.95 8.08
N GLY A 283 12.64 -1.90 7.56
CA GLY A 283 13.25 -0.95 6.63
C GLY A 283 12.83 -1.15 5.18
N ALA A 284 11.57 -1.56 4.92
CA ALA A 284 11.00 -1.57 3.58
C ALA A 284 11.07 -0.18 2.92
N ASP A 285 11.36 -0.12 1.65
CA ASP A 285 11.43 1.12 0.86
C ASP A 285 10.12 1.38 0.11
N VAL A 286 9.55 0.33 -0.45
CA VAL A 286 8.29 0.36 -1.20
C VAL A 286 7.34 -0.68 -0.61
N VAL A 287 6.06 -0.38 -0.53
CA VAL A 287 5.01 -1.38 -0.26
C VAL A 287 4.10 -1.52 -1.47
N SER A 288 3.82 -2.76 -1.86
CA SER A 288 2.84 -3.12 -2.88
C SER A 288 1.70 -3.90 -2.24
N SER A 289 0.48 -3.40 -2.37
CA SER A 289 -0.72 -4.07 -1.92
C SER A 289 -1.71 -4.23 -3.08
N SER A 290 -1.99 -5.47 -3.44
CA SER A 290 -3.02 -5.78 -4.43
C SER A 290 -4.34 -6.18 -3.78
N LEU A 291 -4.58 -5.66 -2.59
CA LEU A 291 -5.72 -5.89 -1.71
C LEU A 291 -6.59 -4.64 -1.62
N GLY A 292 -7.84 -4.81 -1.19
CA GLY A 292 -8.67 -3.66 -0.92
C GLY A 292 -10.04 -4.03 -0.36
N TYR A 293 -10.61 -3.08 0.38
CA TYR A 293 -11.77 -3.27 1.24
C TYR A 293 -12.89 -2.32 0.86
N LEU A 294 -14.11 -2.84 0.78
CA LEU A 294 -15.30 -2.06 0.41
C LEU A 294 -16.59 -2.50 1.13
N ASP A 295 -16.68 -3.76 1.57
CA ASP A 295 -17.94 -4.40 1.96
C ASP A 295 -18.60 -3.79 3.22
N TRP A 296 -17.82 -3.13 4.07
CA TRP A 296 -18.27 -2.45 5.29
C TRP A 296 -18.15 -0.93 5.21
N TYR A 297 -17.78 -0.40 4.05
CA TYR A 297 -17.68 1.02 3.78
C TYR A 297 -18.83 1.51 2.91
N THR A 298 -19.12 2.79 3.03
CA THR A 298 -19.92 3.55 2.08
C THR A 298 -18.99 4.50 1.34
N TYR A 299 -19.15 4.61 0.03
CA TYR A 299 -18.25 5.44 -0.76
C TYR A 299 -18.25 6.90 -0.29
N GLU A 300 -19.44 7.48 -0.09
CA GLU A 300 -19.61 8.91 0.20
C GLU A 300 -19.11 9.33 1.58
N ASP A 301 -19.12 8.43 2.56
CA ASP A 301 -18.80 8.74 3.95
C ASP A 301 -17.42 8.25 4.39
N ASP A 302 -16.86 7.25 3.71
CA ASP A 302 -15.72 6.51 4.24
C ASP A 302 -14.47 6.54 3.33
N LEU A 303 -14.63 6.75 1.98
CA LEU A 303 -13.51 6.79 1.03
C LEU A 303 -12.97 8.22 0.87
N ASP A 304 -12.65 8.85 1.99
CA ASP A 304 -12.30 10.27 2.13
C ASP A 304 -10.81 10.53 2.41
N GLY A 305 -9.97 9.50 2.39
CA GLY A 305 -8.55 9.56 2.72
C GLY A 305 -8.25 9.53 4.22
N GLN A 306 -9.24 9.46 5.12
CA GLN A 306 -9.03 9.58 6.56
C GLN A 306 -9.77 8.52 7.40
N THR A 307 -10.86 7.97 6.88
CA THR A 307 -11.78 7.15 7.67
C THR A 307 -11.36 5.69 7.74
N ALA A 308 -10.99 5.07 6.61
CA ALA A 308 -10.58 3.68 6.58
C ALA A 308 -9.26 3.46 7.35
N ILE A 309 -9.19 2.33 8.06
CA ILE A 309 -8.02 2.03 8.92
C ILE A 309 -6.77 1.79 8.06
N THR A 310 -6.91 1.06 6.97
CA THR A 310 -5.83 0.77 6.02
C THR A 310 -5.33 2.03 5.32
N THR A 311 -6.23 2.94 4.94
CA THR A 311 -5.92 4.26 4.39
C THR A 311 -5.01 5.07 5.32
N ARG A 312 -5.37 5.13 6.60
CA ARG A 312 -4.56 5.81 7.62
C ARG A 312 -3.20 5.13 7.85
N GLY A 313 -3.15 3.80 7.74
CA GLY A 313 -1.91 3.04 7.81
C GLY A 313 -0.95 3.39 6.67
N ILE A 314 -1.47 3.48 5.46
CA ILE A 314 -0.72 3.87 4.26
C ILE A 314 -0.15 5.29 4.38
N ASP A 315 -0.98 6.28 4.75
CA ASP A 315 -0.51 7.66 4.88
C ASP A 315 0.57 7.80 5.96
N TYR A 316 0.42 7.06 7.07
CA TYR A 316 1.45 7.05 8.09
C TYR A 316 2.74 6.37 7.61
N ALA A 317 2.65 5.25 6.90
CA ALA A 317 3.81 4.57 6.30
C ALA A 317 4.56 5.50 5.31
N SER A 318 3.81 6.24 4.50
CA SER A 318 4.38 7.22 3.58
C SER A 318 5.10 8.37 4.32
N SER A 319 4.54 8.88 5.41
CA SER A 319 5.19 9.90 6.24
C SER A 319 6.52 9.44 6.86
N LEU A 320 6.70 8.13 6.99
CA LEU A 320 7.94 7.49 7.44
C LEU A 320 8.92 7.17 6.29
N GLY A 321 8.62 7.59 5.05
CA GLY A 321 9.48 7.46 3.88
C GLY A 321 9.32 6.19 3.05
N MET A 322 8.23 5.41 3.24
CA MET A 322 7.88 4.30 2.37
C MET A 322 7.03 4.78 1.19
N VAL A 323 7.39 4.40 -0.03
CA VAL A 323 6.52 4.59 -1.19
C VAL A 323 5.40 3.56 -1.17
N CYS A 324 4.16 4.01 -1.14
CA CYS A 324 2.99 3.14 -1.01
C CYS A 324 2.23 3.03 -2.33
N VAL A 325 2.11 1.80 -2.85
CA VAL A 325 1.42 1.48 -4.10
C VAL A 325 0.30 0.48 -3.83
N THR A 326 -0.90 0.76 -4.34
CA THR A 326 -2.06 -0.12 -4.18
C THR A 326 -2.89 -0.24 -5.46
N ALA A 327 -3.60 -1.35 -5.61
CA ALA A 327 -4.57 -1.52 -6.68
C ALA A 327 -5.79 -0.59 -6.48
N ALA A 328 -6.27 0.03 -7.55
CA ALA A 328 -7.45 0.91 -7.49
C ALA A 328 -8.75 0.14 -7.19
N GLY A 329 -8.80 -1.15 -7.52
CA GLY A 329 -9.97 -2.02 -7.43
C GLY A 329 -10.49 -2.47 -8.80
N ASN A 330 -11.38 -3.48 -8.79
CA ASN A 330 -11.93 -4.10 -10.00
C ASN A 330 -13.46 -3.91 -10.09
N GLU A 331 -13.96 -2.79 -9.57
CA GLU A 331 -15.37 -2.52 -9.37
C GLU A 331 -15.98 -1.62 -10.47
N GLY A 332 -15.20 -1.18 -11.46
CA GLY A 332 -15.64 -0.22 -12.48
C GLY A 332 -16.88 -0.63 -13.29
N ASN A 333 -17.21 -1.91 -13.35
CA ASN A 333 -18.42 -2.44 -14.01
C ASN A 333 -19.41 -3.07 -13.03
N THR A 334 -19.26 -2.84 -11.74
CA THR A 334 -20.18 -3.30 -10.68
C THR A 334 -21.07 -2.14 -10.18
N GLY A 335 -21.93 -2.44 -9.19
CA GLY A 335 -22.74 -1.41 -8.54
C GLY A 335 -21.93 -0.45 -7.65
N TRP A 336 -20.72 -0.82 -7.23
CA TRP A 336 -19.82 0.04 -6.46
C TRP A 336 -19.15 1.10 -7.35
N TYR A 337 -18.61 0.70 -8.50
CA TYR A 337 -17.99 1.56 -9.52
C TYR A 337 -16.66 2.22 -9.13
N HIS A 338 -16.54 2.70 -7.90
CA HIS A 338 -15.43 3.53 -7.42
C HIS A 338 -14.20 2.72 -6.97
N ILE A 339 -13.15 3.45 -6.64
CA ILE A 339 -11.98 2.89 -5.95
C ILE A 339 -12.37 2.25 -4.63
N ILE A 340 -11.48 1.43 -4.06
CA ILE A 340 -11.67 0.72 -2.79
C ILE A 340 -10.55 1.12 -1.80
N ALA A 341 -10.81 1.08 -0.49
CA ALA A 341 -9.76 1.38 0.50
C ALA A 341 -8.63 0.32 0.42
N PRO A 342 -7.34 0.70 0.50
CA PRO A 342 -6.79 2.02 0.82
C PRO A 342 -6.43 2.89 -0.39
N ALA A 343 -7.00 2.65 -1.58
CA ALA A 343 -6.71 3.44 -2.78
C ALA A 343 -7.14 4.93 -2.67
N ASP A 344 -7.97 5.24 -1.66
CA ASP A 344 -8.40 6.60 -1.34
C ASP A 344 -7.38 7.41 -0.53
N ALA A 345 -6.30 6.82 -0.02
CA ALA A 345 -5.29 7.51 0.77
C ALA A 345 -4.67 8.71 0.02
N ASP A 346 -4.23 9.73 0.78
CA ASP A 346 -3.68 10.98 0.22
C ASP A 346 -2.31 10.74 -0.42
N SER A 347 -1.47 9.95 0.22
CA SER A 347 -0.08 9.72 -0.16
C SER A 347 0.16 8.41 -0.93
N VAL A 348 -0.89 7.68 -1.28
CA VAL A 348 -0.79 6.43 -2.03
C VAL A 348 -0.67 6.67 -3.53
N ILE A 349 0.02 5.77 -4.23
CA ILE A 349 -0.05 5.62 -5.68
C ILE A 349 -1.08 4.53 -5.96
N SER A 350 -2.32 4.92 -6.22
CA SER A 350 -3.41 4.02 -6.60
C SER A 350 -3.33 3.73 -8.08
N VAL A 351 -3.36 2.44 -8.47
CA VAL A 351 -3.05 1.99 -9.82
C VAL A 351 -4.26 1.37 -10.48
N GLY A 352 -4.69 1.97 -11.58
CA GLY A 352 -5.69 1.40 -12.49
C GLY A 352 -5.06 0.51 -13.56
N ALA A 353 -5.89 -0.18 -14.34
CA ALA A 353 -5.46 -1.13 -15.35
C ALA A 353 -5.55 -0.58 -16.77
N VAL A 354 -4.62 -1.02 -17.65
CA VAL A 354 -4.75 -0.95 -19.12
C VAL A 354 -4.49 -2.31 -19.75
N ASP A 355 -4.95 -2.46 -21.01
CA ASP A 355 -4.59 -3.57 -21.86
C ASP A 355 -3.30 -3.28 -22.70
N ALA A 356 -2.95 -4.18 -23.62
CA ALA A 356 -1.79 -4.04 -24.51
C ALA A 356 -1.86 -2.81 -25.45
N PHE A 357 -3.03 -2.21 -25.59
CA PHE A 357 -3.29 -1.05 -26.46
C PHE A 357 -3.52 0.24 -25.68
N ASN A 358 -3.15 0.27 -24.38
CA ASN A 358 -3.34 1.39 -23.46
C ASN A 358 -4.81 1.75 -23.22
N VAL A 359 -5.74 0.80 -23.43
CA VAL A 359 -7.16 0.99 -23.19
C VAL A 359 -7.52 0.52 -21.79
N THR A 360 -8.18 1.38 -21.01
CA THR A 360 -8.67 1.03 -19.67
C THR A 360 -9.83 0.03 -19.78
N PRO A 361 -9.71 -1.17 -19.19
CA PRO A 361 -10.78 -2.16 -19.20
C PRO A 361 -11.93 -1.73 -18.28
N SER A 362 -13.13 -2.18 -18.59
CA SER A 362 -14.34 -1.79 -17.87
C SER A 362 -14.37 -2.19 -16.39
N PHE A 363 -13.54 -3.11 -15.98
CA PHE A 363 -13.48 -3.52 -14.57
C PHE A 363 -12.65 -2.57 -13.69
N SER A 364 -11.68 -1.85 -14.28
CA SER A 364 -10.82 -0.94 -13.49
C SER A 364 -11.68 0.09 -12.76
N SER A 365 -11.53 0.19 -11.46
CA SER A 365 -12.27 1.13 -10.60
C SER A 365 -11.96 2.58 -10.94
N HIS A 366 -12.91 3.46 -10.67
CA HIS A 366 -12.88 4.87 -11.02
C HIS A 366 -12.84 5.76 -9.77
N GLY A 367 -12.19 6.93 -9.89
CA GLY A 367 -12.37 8.03 -8.95
C GLY A 367 -13.73 8.74 -9.14
N PRO A 368 -13.87 9.89 -8.51
CA PRO A 368 -12.94 10.48 -7.55
C PRO A 368 -12.95 9.74 -6.20
N THR A 369 -12.18 10.21 -5.22
CA THR A 369 -12.44 9.93 -3.81
C THR A 369 -13.72 10.64 -3.34
N ALA A 370 -14.24 10.30 -2.16
CA ALA A 370 -15.42 10.97 -1.60
C ALA A 370 -15.20 12.49 -1.40
N ASP A 371 -13.99 12.90 -1.07
CA ASP A 371 -13.57 14.30 -0.93
C ASP A 371 -13.15 14.98 -2.26
N GLY A 372 -13.21 14.26 -3.39
CA GLY A 372 -13.13 14.80 -4.75
C GLY A 372 -11.76 14.76 -5.41
N ARG A 373 -10.77 14.05 -4.86
CA ARG A 373 -9.44 13.87 -5.48
C ARG A 373 -9.50 12.91 -6.66
N ILE A 374 -8.72 13.20 -7.70
CA ILE A 374 -8.60 12.33 -8.89
C ILE A 374 -7.97 10.99 -8.46
N LYS A 375 -8.60 9.89 -8.88
CA LYS A 375 -8.13 8.52 -8.75
C LYS A 375 -8.52 7.70 -10.01
N PRO A 376 -7.76 6.63 -10.35
CA PRO A 376 -6.46 6.28 -9.80
C PRO A 376 -5.42 7.37 -10.08
N GLU A 377 -4.25 7.33 -9.44
CA GLU A 377 -3.16 8.23 -9.82
C GLU A 377 -2.64 7.88 -11.21
N VAL A 378 -2.28 6.62 -11.42
CA VAL A 378 -1.62 6.16 -12.65
C VAL A 378 -2.16 4.81 -13.13
N LEU A 379 -1.70 4.38 -14.29
CA LEU A 379 -2.06 3.11 -14.92
C LEU A 379 -0.81 2.29 -15.26
N ALA A 380 -0.99 0.96 -15.28
CA ALA A 380 -0.05 0.01 -15.87
C ALA A 380 -0.81 -1.20 -16.46
N ARG A 381 -0.08 -2.15 -17.08
CA ARG A 381 -0.67 -3.37 -17.66
C ARG A 381 -1.42 -4.16 -16.60
N GLY A 382 -2.73 -4.25 -16.70
CA GLY A 382 -3.60 -5.06 -15.85
C GLY A 382 -4.53 -5.99 -16.63
N VAL A 383 -4.27 -6.18 -17.92
CA VAL A 383 -4.99 -7.12 -18.78
C VAL A 383 -4.00 -8.03 -19.47
N ALA A 384 -4.20 -9.34 -19.31
CA ALA A 384 -3.31 -10.36 -19.85
C ALA A 384 -1.83 -10.14 -19.42
N THR A 385 -1.61 -9.76 -18.17
CA THR A 385 -0.27 -9.63 -17.58
C THR A 385 0.33 -11.02 -17.39
N PHE A 386 1.57 -11.23 -17.80
CA PHE A 386 2.29 -12.49 -17.65
C PHE A 386 2.88 -12.63 -16.24
N LEU A 387 2.61 -13.75 -15.56
CA LEU A 387 2.77 -13.93 -14.13
C LEU A 387 3.20 -15.35 -13.79
N ALA A 388 3.78 -15.55 -12.59
CA ALA A 388 3.97 -16.89 -12.04
C ALA A 388 2.62 -17.52 -11.65
N GLY A 389 2.43 -18.79 -12.02
CA GLY A 389 1.36 -19.65 -11.54
C GLY A 389 1.82 -20.47 -10.33
N THR A 390 0.97 -21.40 -9.84
CA THR A 390 1.28 -22.16 -8.61
C THR A 390 0.94 -23.66 -8.70
N ASP A 391 0.54 -24.16 -9.87
CA ASP A 391 0.33 -25.59 -10.09
C ASP A 391 1.67 -26.37 -10.12
N SER A 392 2.76 -25.64 -10.37
CA SER A 392 4.14 -26.16 -10.25
C SER A 392 5.12 -25.03 -9.92
N THR A 393 6.35 -25.39 -9.57
CA THR A 393 7.44 -24.43 -9.29
C THR A 393 7.95 -23.67 -10.53
N THR A 394 7.41 -23.94 -11.70
CA THR A 394 7.81 -23.37 -13.00
C THR A 394 6.61 -23.03 -13.87
N GLU A 395 5.43 -22.91 -13.29
CA GLU A 395 4.22 -22.53 -14.04
C GLU A 395 4.15 -21.04 -14.25
N TYR A 396 3.71 -20.63 -15.43
CA TYR A 396 3.37 -19.25 -15.74
C TYR A 396 1.92 -19.17 -16.23
N ILE A 397 1.29 -18.06 -15.93
CA ILE A 397 -0.12 -17.79 -16.28
C ILE A 397 -0.26 -16.39 -16.84
N SER A 398 -1.39 -16.14 -17.48
CA SER A 398 -1.85 -14.78 -17.83
C SER A 398 -2.99 -14.37 -16.92
N GLY A 399 -2.91 -13.19 -16.31
CA GLY A 399 -3.92 -12.68 -15.37
C GLY A 399 -4.45 -11.30 -15.75
N SER A 400 -5.66 -10.97 -15.25
CA SER A 400 -6.24 -9.63 -15.44
C SER A 400 -6.82 -9.11 -14.13
N GLY A 401 -6.55 -7.84 -13.81
CA GLY A 401 -6.95 -7.12 -12.61
C GLY A 401 -6.01 -5.94 -12.34
N THR A 402 -6.49 -4.93 -11.65
CA THR A 402 -5.64 -3.85 -11.13
C THR A 402 -4.58 -4.38 -10.16
N SER A 403 -4.84 -5.55 -9.56
CA SER A 403 -3.90 -6.31 -8.73
C SER A 403 -2.59 -6.68 -9.44
N PHE A 404 -2.58 -6.74 -10.78
CA PHE A 404 -1.38 -7.05 -11.58
C PHE A 404 -0.74 -5.81 -12.19
N ALA A 405 -1.47 -4.69 -12.23
CA ALA A 405 -0.93 -3.39 -12.59
C ALA A 405 -0.15 -2.74 -11.44
N ALA A 406 -0.67 -2.81 -10.21
CA ALA A 406 -0.05 -2.23 -9.03
C ALA A 406 1.40 -2.72 -8.79
N PRO A 407 1.72 -4.03 -8.85
CA PRO A 407 3.08 -4.50 -8.64
C PRO A 407 4.07 -4.06 -9.74
N LEU A 408 3.61 -3.81 -10.98
CA LEU A 408 4.48 -3.22 -12.02
C LEU A 408 4.89 -1.79 -11.64
N VAL A 409 3.94 -1.00 -11.12
CA VAL A 409 4.21 0.36 -10.63
C VAL A 409 5.08 0.34 -9.38
N ALA A 410 4.87 -0.62 -8.46
CA ALA A 410 5.73 -0.77 -7.29
C ALA A 410 7.17 -1.10 -7.67
N GLY A 411 7.36 -1.93 -8.71
CA GLY A 411 8.67 -2.16 -9.32
C GLY A 411 9.26 -0.90 -9.93
N ALA A 412 8.46 -0.11 -10.66
CA ALA A 412 8.89 1.19 -11.20
C ALA A 412 9.36 2.14 -10.08
N CYS A 413 8.62 2.22 -8.96
CA CYS A 413 9.05 3.00 -7.79
C CYS A 413 10.40 2.54 -7.25
N ALA A 414 10.67 1.22 -7.28
CA ALA A 414 11.96 0.69 -6.85
C ALA A 414 13.10 1.13 -7.79
N LEU A 415 12.87 1.18 -9.11
CA LEU A 415 13.87 1.70 -10.07
C LEU A 415 14.15 3.18 -9.82
N LEU A 416 13.10 3.99 -9.57
CA LEU A 416 13.25 5.41 -9.26
C LEU A 416 14.04 5.64 -7.97
N LEU A 417 13.76 4.85 -6.92
CA LEU A 417 14.50 4.97 -5.65
C LEU A 417 15.93 4.44 -5.72
N GLU A 418 16.24 3.50 -6.61
CA GLU A 418 17.61 3.09 -6.90
C GLU A 418 18.39 4.23 -7.55
N ALA A 419 17.78 4.93 -8.51
CA ALA A 419 18.38 6.08 -9.19
C ALA A 419 18.47 7.33 -8.29
N HIS A 420 17.43 7.55 -7.50
CA HIS A 420 17.26 8.75 -6.65
C HIS A 420 16.95 8.35 -5.20
N PRO A 421 17.95 7.91 -4.43
CA PRO A 421 17.72 7.39 -3.07
C PRO A 421 17.07 8.38 -2.10
N ASN A 422 17.23 9.68 -2.36
CA ASN A 422 16.70 10.76 -1.50
C ASN A 422 15.27 11.20 -1.86
N TRP A 423 14.70 10.71 -2.97
CA TRP A 423 13.35 11.11 -3.32
C TRP A 423 12.34 10.64 -2.26
N THR A 424 11.56 11.58 -1.79
CA THR A 424 10.46 11.28 -0.86
C THR A 424 9.37 10.48 -1.57
N PRO A 425 8.48 9.80 -0.84
CA PRO A 425 7.34 9.10 -1.44
C PRO A 425 6.47 10.01 -2.33
N MET A 426 6.30 11.28 -1.94
CA MET A 426 5.53 12.24 -2.72
C MET A 426 6.25 12.67 -4.00
N MET A 427 7.58 12.77 -3.99
CA MET A 427 8.38 13.04 -5.20
C MET A 427 8.28 11.88 -6.19
N VAL A 428 8.42 10.63 -5.74
CA VAL A 428 8.23 9.45 -6.59
C VAL A 428 6.83 9.43 -7.21
N ARG A 429 5.80 9.71 -6.41
CA ARG A 429 4.41 9.81 -6.86
C ARG A 429 4.23 10.93 -7.90
N GLU A 430 4.76 12.11 -7.64
CA GLU A 430 4.69 13.25 -8.55
C GLU A 430 5.41 12.96 -9.87
N ALA A 431 6.64 12.45 -9.85
CA ALA A 431 7.38 12.11 -11.06
C ALA A 431 6.59 11.15 -11.95
N LEU A 432 6.00 10.07 -11.39
CA LEU A 432 5.17 9.13 -12.14
C LEU A 432 3.90 9.77 -12.71
N MET A 433 3.24 10.65 -11.95
CA MET A 433 2.02 11.32 -12.39
C MET A 433 2.31 12.34 -13.49
N MET A 434 3.31 13.18 -13.30
CA MET A 434 3.58 14.31 -14.18
C MET A 434 4.26 13.91 -15.50
N THR A 435 4.78 12.68 -15.58
CA THR A 435 5.36 12.13 -16.82
C THR A 435 4.47 11.10 -17.52
N ALA A 436 3.33 10.73 -16.91
CA ALA A 436 2.38 9.80 -17.49
C ALA A 436 1.71 10.35 -18.76
N ASP A 437 1.21 9.47 -19.63
CA ASP A 437 0.68 9.78 -20.97
C ASP A 437 -0.58 10.67 -20.98
N GLY A 438 -1.25 10.84 -19.85
CA GLY A 438 -2.48 11.64 -19.67
C GLY A 438 -2.30 12.87 -18.76
N ASN A 439 -1.08 13.22 -18.35
CA ASN A 439 -0.77 14.25 -17.34
C ASN A 439 -1.33 15.65 -17.64
N THR A 440 -1.52 16.00 -18.92
CA THR A 440 -2.05 17.32 -19.32
C THR A 440 -3.56 17.46 -19.15
N SER A 441 -4.28 16.37 -18.93
CA SER A 441 -5.74 16.35 -18.74
C SER A 441 -6.18 15.13 -17.94
N PRO A 442 -5.77 15.04 -16.66
CA PRO A 442 -6.11 13.89 -15.83
C PRO A 442 -7.61 13.78 -15.56
N ASP A 443 -8.11 12.55 -15.45
CA ASP A 443 -9.53 12.27 -15.18
C ASP A 443 -9.71 11.10 -14.20
N ASN A 444 -10.95 10.85 -13.78
CA ASN A 444 -11.28 9.82 -12.81
C ASN A 444 -11.34 8.38 -13.37
N THR A 445 -10.97 8.18 -14.64
CA THR A 445 -10.92 6.86 -15.30
C THR A 445 -9.47 6.41 -15.49
N ARG A 446 -8.61 7.34 -15.91
CA ARG A 446 -7.22 7.08 -16.26
C ARG A 446 -6.23 7.71 -15.27
N GLY A 447 -6.70 8.55 -14.35
CA GLY A 447 -5.81 9.37 -13.54
C GLY A 447 -4.94 10.26 -14.42
N PHE A 448 -3.66 10.26 -14.16
CA PHE A 448 -2.65 10.94 -14.98
C PHE A 448 -2.18 10.11 -16.18
N GLY A 449 -2.63 8.85 -16.30
CA GLY A 449 -2.37 7.99 -17.44
C GLY A 449 -1.40 6.85 -17.17
N LEU A 450 -0.94 6.21 -18.25
CA LEU A 450 0.06 5.15 -18.21
C LEU A 450 1.42 5.73 -17.83
N ILE A 451 2.09 5.11 -16.86
CA ILE A 451 3.42 5.56 -16.43
C ILE A 451 4.48 5.41 -17.53
N ASP A 452 5.49 6.26 -17.46
CA ASP A 452 6.72 6.19 -18.24
C ASP A 452 7.92 6.26 -17.29
N VAL A 453 8.56 5.10 -17.05
CA VAL A 453 9.66 4.98 -16.08
C VAL A 453 10.85 5.83 -16.50
N MET A 454 11.20 5.86 -17.80
CA MET A 454 12.32 6.66 -18.27
C MET A 454 12.07 8.16 -18.13
N ALA A 455 10.87 8.62 -18.46
CA ALA A 455 10.52 10.03 -18.27
C ALA A 455 10.47 10.41 -16.77
N ALA A 456 10.05 9.48 -15.92
CA ALA A 456 10.04 9.69 -14.47
C ALA A 456 11.45 9.71 -13.85
N LEU A 457 12.40 8.92 -14.37
CA LEU A 457 13.81 8.96 -13.97
C LEU A 457 14.46 10.31 -14.27
N ASP A 458 14.07 10.95 -15.36
CA ASP A 458 14.61 12.24 -15.80
C ASP A 458 13.70 13.43 -15.37
N TYR A 459 12.71 13.18 -14.47
CA TYR A 459 11.76 14.23 -14.08
C TYR A 459 12.44 15.35 -13.30
N ASP A 460 12.31 16.57 -13.82
CA ASP A 460 12.75 17.79 -13.18
C ASP A 460 11.57 18.40 -12.39
N PHE A 461 11.70 18.50 -11.08
CA PHE A 461 10.69 19.11 -10.20
C PHE A 461 10.55 20.62 -10.40
N GLY A 462 11.25 21.19 -11.39
CA GLY A 462 11.20 22.62 -11.67
C GLY A 462 11.77 23.47 -10.55
N VAL A 463 12.75 22.92 -9.84
CA VAL A 463 13.37 23.57 -8.70
C VAL A 463 13.99 24.89 -9.14
N VAL A 464 13.48 26.01 -8.64
CA VAL A 464 14.04 27.32 -8.89
C VAL A 464 15.27 27.49 -8.01
N ALA A 465 16.47 27.52 -8.62
CA ALA A 465 17.69 27.76 -7.85
C ALA A 465 17.53 29.02 -6.99
N GLY A 466 17.75 28.87 -5.69
CA GLY A 466 17.58 29.94 -4.71
C GLY A 466 16.22 30.02 -4.02
N ASP A 467 15.19 29.32 -4.49
CA ASP A 467 13.91 29.18 -3.76
C ASP A 467 14.03 28.10 -2.67
N VAL A 468 14.72 28.47 -1.62
CA VAL A 468 15.05 27.57 -0.49
C VAL A 468 13.81 27.29 0.36
N SER A 469 12.83 28.18 0.32
CA SER A 469 11.56 28.05 1.05
C SER A 469 10.54 27.15 0.35
N GLY A 470 10.66 26.97 -0.98
CA GLY A 470 9.75 26.19 -1.81
C GLY A 470 8.40 26.88 -2.03
N ASP A 471 8.37 28.23 -2.02
CA ASP A 471 7.15 29.01 -2.23
C ASP A 471 6.99 29.58 -3.64
N ASP A 472 7.87 29.17 -4.58
CA ASP A 472 7.99 29.64 -5.97
C ASP A 472 8.32 31.14 -6.11
N GLU A 473 8.76 31.81 -5.04
CA GLU A 473 9.13 33.22 -5.03
C GLU A 473 10.54 33.42 -4.48
N LEU A 474 11.49 33.89 -5.32
CA LEU A 474 12.79 34.30 -4.83
C LEU A 474 12.69 35.59 -4.00
N ASN A 475 12.87 35.47 -2.69
CA ASN A 475 12.73 36.58 -1.75
C ASN A 475 13.63 36.44 -0.52
N ILE A 476 13.54 37.40 0.41
CA ILE A 476 14.41 37.42 1.59
C ILE A 476 14.23 36.22 2.52
N SER A 477 13.07 35.52 2.47
CA SER A 477 12.82 34.34 3.29
C SER A 477 13.77 33.21 2.93
N ASP A 478 14.10 33.05 1.64
CA ASP A 478 15.04 32.05 1.12
C ASP A 478 16.45 32.31 1.64
N ALA A 479 16.89 33.56 1.58
CA ALA A 479 18.20 33.93 2.09
C ALA A 479 18.32 33.74 3.61
N VAL A 480 17.24 33.93 4.36
CA VAL A 480 17.20 33.68 5.81
C VAL A 480 17.25 32.18 6.10
N LEU A 481 16.47 31.37 5.37
CA LEU A 481 16.44 29.92 5.54
C LEU A 481 17.77 29.27 5.15
N LEU A 482 18.37 29.70 4.03
CA LEU A 482 19.69 29.25 3.60
C LEU A 482 20.78 29.62 4.64
N LEU A 483 20.70 30.82 5.22
CA LEU A 483 21.60 31.22 6.30
C LEU A 483 21.44 30.33 7.54
N GLU A 484 20.21 29.96 7.89
CA GLU A 484 19.95 29.01 9.01
C GLU A 484 20.56 27.64 8.73
N TRP A 485 20.43 27.11 7.51
CA TRP A 485 21.06 25.83 7.15
C TRP A 485 22.59 25.88 7.24
N VAL A 486 23.20 26.89 6.66
CA VAL A 486 24.67 27.08 6.71
C VAL A 486 25.19 27.25 8.14
N LEU A 487 24.47 27.98 9.00
CA LEU A 487 24.90 28.22 10.38
C LEU A 487 24.66 27.03 11.33
N SER A 488 23.66 26.21 11.05
CA SER A 488 23.31 25.05 11.88
C SER A 488 24.05 23.78 11.48
N ASP A 489 24.82 23.81 10.37
CA ASP A 489 25.40 22.60 9.76
C ASP A 489 24.31 21.55 9.51
N ALA A 490 23.15 22.02 8.97
CA ALA A 490 21.97 21.19 8.77
C ALA A 490 22.24 20.12 7.72
N GLU A 491 21.80 18.90 7.99
CA GLU A 491 21.69 17.87 6.93
C GLU A 491 20.54 18.26 6.00
N ILE A 492 20.84 18.55 4.75
CA ILE A 492 19.88 18.92 3.71
C ILE A 492 19.75 17.78 2.69
N SER A 493 18.56 17.60 2.13
CA SER A 493 18.30 16.64 1.06
C SER A 493 18.96 17.07 -0.26
N GLU A 494 19.08 16.15 -1.21
CA GLU A 494 19.66 16.44 -2.54
C GLU A 494 18.91 17.58 -3.25
N VAL A 495 17.58 17.59 -3.23
CA VAL A 495 16.75 18.68 -3.78
C VAL A 495 17.00 20.00 -3.05
N GLN A 496 17.13 19.98 -1.73
CA GLN A 496 17.49 21.17 -0.97
C GLN A 496 18.90 21.62 -1.28
N PHE A 497 19.80 20.68 -1.55
CA PHE A 497 21.16 20.99 -2.00
C PHE A 497 21.14 21.66 -3.38
N ASP A 498 20.42 21.13 -4.36
CA ASP A 498 20.31 21.67 -5.71
C ASP A 498 19.69 23.08 -5.73
N VAL A 499 18.74 23.35 -4.81
CA VAL A 499 18.18 24.70 -4.62
C VAL A 499 19.19 25.65 -3.99
N ALA A 500 20.01 25.14 -3.08
CA ALA A 500 20.86 25.93 -2.18
C ALA A 500 22.26 26.18 -2.74
N ASP A 501 22.81 25.26 -3.55
CA ASP A 501 24.08 25.41 -4.26
C ASP A 501 23.88 26.31 -5.51
N ILE A 502 23.75 27.60 -5.24
CA ILE A 502 23.34 28.60 -6.25
C ILE A 502 24.48 28.95 -7.18
N ASN A 503 25.71 28.78 -6.71
CA ASN A 503 26.92 29.09 -7.47
C ASN A 503 27.50 27.85 -8.19
N ASP A 504 26.89 26.66 -8.04
CA ASP A 504 27.22 25.40 -8.70
C ASP A 504 28.68 24.93 -8.41
N ASP A 505 29.13 25.15 -7.15
CA ASP A 505 30.47 24.76 -6.72
C ASP A 505 30.53 23.46 -5.91
N LEU A 506 29.39 22.77 -5.78
CA LEU A 506 29.17 21.54 -5.02
C LEU A 506 29.34 21.71 -3.49
N HIS A 507 29.12 22.90 -2.97
CA HIS A 507 29.10 23.22 -1.56
C HIS A 507 27.97 24.21 -1.29
N VAL A 508 27.24 24.00 -0.21
CA VAL A 508 26.26 24.97 0.28
C VAL A 508 26.91 25.77 1.42
N ASP A 509 27.29 27.01 1.13
CA ASP A 509 28.00 27.85 2.06
C ASP A 509 27.61 29.36 1.98
N ILE A 510 28.39 30.21 2.59
CA ILE A 510 28.12 31.66 2.61
C ILE A 510 28.16 32.30 1.23
N LEU A 511 28.81 31.67 0.23
CA LEU A 511 28.92 32.23 -1.12
C LEU A 511 27.57 32.12 -1.84
N ASP A 512 26.81 31.03 -1.59
CA ASP A 512 25.45 30.85 -2.14
C ASP A 512 24.50 31.92 -1.61
N ILE A 513 24.59 32.21 -0.31
CA ILE A 513 23.80 33.28 0.29
C ILE A 513 24.11 34.63 -0.36
N VAL A 514 25.38 34.89 -0.66
CA VAL A 514 25.78 36.13 -1.33
C VAL A 514 25.19 36.22 -2.74
N VAL A 515 25.24 35.12 -3.50
CA VAL A 515 24.67 35.05 -4.85
C VAL A 515 23.14 35.21 -4.80
N LEU A 516 22.49 34.52 -3.86
CA LEU A 516 21.04 34.63 -3.67
C LEU A 516 20.59 36.06 -3.36
N VAL A 517 21.26 36.70 -2.41
CA VAL A 517 20.96 38.10 -2.07
C VAL A 517 21.21 39.05 -3.26
N GLU A 518 22.23 38.80 -4.06
CA GLU A 518 22.50 39.57 -5.28
C GLU A 518 21.35 39.38 -6.30
N TRP A 519 20.85 38.15 -6.48
CA TRP A 519 19.71 37.88 -7.34
C TRP A 519 18.43 38.59 -6.82
N ILE A 520 18.12 38.45 -5.55
CA ILE A 520 16.91 39.07 -4.92
C ILE A 520 16.95 40.60 -5.06
N LEU A 521 18.13 41.24 -4.99
CA LEU A 521 18.28 42.68 -5.14
C LEU A 521 18.17 43.17 -6.59
N THR A 522 18.24 42.27 -7.57
CA THR A 522 18.15 42.58 -9.01
C THR A 522 16.76 42.25 -9.60
N LEU A 523 15.90 41.53 -8.87
CA LEU A 523 14.49 41.31 -9.21
C LEU A 523 13.66 42.55 -8.91
#